data_9751c279deca57d18a7bcb7b1952e93f
#
_entry.id   9751c279deca57d18a7bcb7b1952e93f
#
_cell.length_a   1.000
_cell.length_b   1.000
_cell.length_c   1.000
_cell.angle_alpha   90.00
_cell.angle_beta   90.00
_cell.angle_gamma   90.00
#
_symmetry.space_group_name_H-M   'P 1'
#
loop_
_entity.id
_entity.type
_entity.pdbx_description
1 polymer ?
#
loop_
_entity_poly.entity_id
_entity_poly.type
_entity_poly.pdbx_seq_one_letter_code
_entity_poly.pdbx_strand_id
1 'polypeptide(L)'
;MNEYQKKAWDCLTPTEQQSLFLQLSESKSSWEAGEILKLSHYKYLEIKERSEKFFRLFSDFFEIHESIFRPDCPCERNFQDYIEACIEKRMKRKEALLNTGDASQLVPKVNTRNLERNIRRLQGSDNEWDKHSLGLILEFDRWNNFRILPRQVQQPSAFKRRANKKEKI
;
A
#
# COMPACT_ATOMS: atom_id res chain seq x y z
N MET A 1 2.28 -16.24 -8.91
CA MET A 1 2.40 -15.10 -7.99
C MET A 1 3.70 -14.36 -8.32
N ASN A 2 3.62 -13.06 -8.64
CA ASN A 2 4.81 -12.25 -8.87
C ASN A 2 5.53 -11.90 -7.55
N GLU A 3 6.71 -11.30 -7.65
CA GLU A 3 7.53 -10.95 -6.47
C GLU A 3 6.79 -10.02 -5.51
N TYR A 4 6.06 -9.04 -6.02
CA TYR A 4 5.33 -8.07 -5.19
C TYR A 4 4.12 -8.69 -4.50
N GLN A 5 3.40 -9.57 -5.17
CA GLN A 5 2.32 -10.34 -4.57
C GLN A 5 2.84 -11.25 -3.47
N LYS A 6 3.99 -11.87 -3.66
CA LYS A 6 4.64 -12.70 -2.64
C LYS A 6 5.03 -11.88 -1.41
N LYS A 7 5.61 -10.71 -1.61
CA LYS A 7 5.92 -9.78 -0.51
C LYS A 7 4.66 -9.36 0.25
N ALA A 8 3.57 -9.07 -0.46
CA ALA A 8 2.29 -8.75 0.17
C ALA A 8 1.74 -9.93 0.98
N TRP A 9 1.81 -11.13 0.44
CA TRP A 9 1.39 -12.35 1.12
C TRP A 9 2.16 -12.56 2.43
N ASP A 10 3.47 -12.38 2.41
CA ASP A 10 4.34 -12.55 3.58
C ASP A 10 4.06 -11.52 4.68
N CYS A 11 3.45 -10.38 4.35
CA CYS A 11 3.02 -9.36 5.31
C CYS A 11 1.72 -9.69 6.03
N LEU A 12 0.98 -10.71 5.57
CA LEU A 12 -0.27 -11.13 6.17
C LEU A 12 -0.02 -12.10 7.32
N THR A 13 -0.84 -11.99 8.36
CA THR A 13 -0.84 -12.99 9.44
C THR A 13 -1.34 -14.35 8.93
N PRO A 14 -1.02 -15.47 9.62
CA PRO A 14 -1.55 -16.77 9.23
C PRO A 14 -3.08 -16.80 9.09
N THR A 15 -3.81 -16.11 9.97
CA THR A 15 -5.27 -16.02 9.91
C THR A 15 -5.73 -15.26 8.66
N GLU A 16 -5.08 -14.16 8.32
CA GLU A 16 -5.36 -13.39 7.10
C GLU A 16 -5.06 -14.21 5.83
N GLN A 17 -3.97 -14.95 5.82
CA GLN A 17 -3.61 -15.85 4.72
C GLN A 17 -4.66 -16.94 4.53
N GLN A 18 -5.10 -17.58 5.61
CA GLN A 18 -6.15 -18.59 5.57
C GLN A 18 -7.49 -18.02 5.09
N SER A 19 -7.83 -16.82 5.53
CA SER A 19 -9.03 -16.11 5.06
C SER A 19 -9.02 -15.94 3.54
N LEU A 20 -7.91 -15.45 2.98
CA LEU A 20 -7.78 -15.30 1.53
C LEU A 20 -7.83 -16.63 0.79
N PHE A 21 -7.19 -17.66 1.31
CA PHE A 21 -7.19 -18.99 0.73
C PHE A 21 -8.61 -19.57 0.66
N LEU A 22 -9.39 -19.47 1.73
CA LEU A 22 -10.76 -19.96 1.78
C LEU A 22 -11.67 -19.24 0.78
N GLN A 23 -11.45 -17.95 0.56
CA GLN A 23 -12.24 -17.16 -0.40
C GLN A 23 -11.85 -17.43 -1.85
N LEU A 24 -10.56 -17.36 -2.15
CA LEU A 24 -10.06 -17.38 -3.53
C LEU A 24 -9.92 -18.80 -4.08
N SER A 25 -9.48 -19.74 -3.26
CA SER A 25 -9.22 -21.14 -3.69
C SER A 25 -10.39 -22.07 -3.45
N GLU A 26 -11.12 -21.90 -2.34
CA GLU A 26 -12.21 -22.80 -1.96
C GLU A 26 -13.59 -22.17 -2.12
N SER A 27 -13.67 -20.91 -2.50
CA SER A 27 -14.93 -20.17 -2.71
C SER A 27 -15.93 -20.30 -1.55
N LYS A 28 -15.41 -20.34 -0.30
CA LYS A 28 -16.25 -20.42 0.89
C LYS A 28 -17.00 -19.13 1.13
N SER A 29 -18.24 -19.25 1.63
CA SER A 29 -18.98 -18.07 2.09
C SER A 29 -18.32 -17.44 3.32
N SER A 30 -18.66 -16.19 3.62
CA SER A 30 -18.11 -15.50 4.81
C SER A 30 -18.50 -16.18 6.12
N TRP A 31 -19.68 -16.78 6.18
CA TRP A 31 -20.14 -17.56 7.35
C TRP A 31 -19.34 -18.86 7.52
N GLU A 32 -19.18 -19.63 6.46
CA GLU A 32 -18.42 -20.88 6.48
C GLU A 32 -16.96 -20.64 6.84
N ALA A 33 -16.33 -19.62 6.23
CA ALA A 33 -14.95 -19.27 6.52
C ALA A 33 -14.77 -18.78 7.97
N GLY A 34 -15.69 -17.99 8.50
CA GLY A 34 -15.68 -17.55 9.90
C GLY A 34 -15.79 -18.74 10.87
N GLU A 35 -16.64 -19.72 10.58
CA GLU A 35 -16.75 -20.95 11.38
C GLU A 35 -15.46 -21.77 11.34
N ILE A 36 -14.87 -21.95 10.16
CA ILE A 36 -13.60 -22.69 10.01
C ILE A 36 -12.48 -22.05 10.81
N LEU A 37 -12.40 -20.71 10.79
CA LEU A 37 -11.38 -19.95 11.50
C LEU A 37 -11.71 -19.69 12.97
N LYS A 38 -12.88 -20.15 13.44
CA LYS A 38 -13.37 -19.94 14.81
C LYS A 38 -13.44 -18.46 15.23
N LEU A 39 -13.90 -17.63 14.30
CA LEU A 39 -14.07 -16.20 14.48
C LEU A 39 -15.55 -15.82 14.48
N SER A 40 -15.91 -14.76 15.21
CA SER A 40 -17.22 -14.15 15.06
C SER A 40 -17.36 -13.59 13.65
N HIS A 41 -18.58 -13.49 13.14
CA HIS A 41 -18.84 -12.99 11.79
C HIS A 41 -18.27 -11.57 11.59
N TYR A 42 -18.47 -10.68 12.55
CA TYR A 42 -17.92 -9.31 12.49
C TYR A 42 -16.40 -9.28 12.44
N LYS A 43 -15.75 -10.10 13.27
CA LYS A 43 -14.28 -10.19 13.29
C LYS A 43 -13.74 -10.76 11.99
N TYR A 44 -14.41 -11.76 11.46
CA TYR A 44 -14.06 -12.33 10.16
C TYR A 44 -14.18 -11.31 9.03
N LEU A 45 -15.29 -10.56 8.95
CA LEU A 45 -15.48 -9.53 7.93
C LEU A 45 -14.41 -8.44 7.98
N GLU A 46 -14.02 -8.02 9.19
CA GLU A 46 -12.94 -7.05 9.38
C GLU A 46 -11.60 -7.56 8.83
N ILE A 47 -11.25 -8.79 9.16
CA ILE A 47 -10.02 -9.45 8.69
C ILE A 47 -10.06 -9.63 7.17
N LYS A 48 -11.18 -10.12 6.65
CA LYS A 48 -11.41 -10.30 5.22
C LYS A 48 -11.19 -9.03 4.43
N GLU A 49 -11.87 -7.96 4.81
CA GLU A 49 -11.79 -6.68 4.10
C GLU A 49 -10.36 -6.14 4.09
N ARG A 50 -9.70 -6.17 5.23
CA ARG A 50 -8.34 -5.66 5.39
C ARG A 50 -7.31 -6.44 4.58
N SER A 51 -7.35 -7.76 4.66
CA SER A 51 -6.40 -8.62 3.97
C SER A 51 -6.62 -8.62 2.46
N GLU A 52 -7.86 -8.67 2.02
CA GLU A 52 -8.23 -8.66 0.61
C GLU A 52 -7.83 -7.35 -0.07
N LYS A 53 -8.13 -6.20 0.53
CA LYS A 53 -7.74 -4.90 -0.01
C LYS A 53 -6.24 -4.75 -0.15
N PHE A 54 -5.48 -5.20 0.84
CA PHE A 54 -4.03 -5.13 0.78
C PHE A 54 -3.44 -6.05 -0.28
N PHE A 55 -3.89 -7.29 -0.34
CA PHE A 55 -3.41 -8.24 -1.35
C PHE A 55 -3.76 -7.80 -2.77
N ARG A 56 -5.00 -7.35 -2.99
CA ARG A 56 -5.46 -6.86 -4.29
C ARG A 56 -4.74 -5.58 -4.73
N LEU A 57 -4.35 -4.73 -3.81
CA LEU A 57 -3.56 -3.55 -4.14
C LEU A 57 -2.29 -3.93 -4.92
N PHE A 58 -1.58 -4.98 -4.49
CA PHE A 58 -0.38 -5.44 -5.16
C PHE A 58 -0.65 -6.24 -6.43
N SER A 59 -1.76 -6.96 -6.51
CA SER A 59 -2.11 -7.71 -7.72
C SER A 59 -2.74 -6.82 -8.77
N ASP A 60 -3.81 -6.11 -8.43
CA ASP A 60 -4.65 -5.40 -9.39
C ASP A 60 -3.97 -4.11 -9.88
N PHE A 61 -3.33 -3.37 -9.00
CA PHE A 61 -2.66 -2.13 -9.39
C PHE A 61 -1.52 -2.39 -10.37
N PHE A 62 -0.66 -3.35 -10.08
CA PHE A 62 0.45 -3.68 -10.97
C PHE A 62 0.02 -4.40 -12.24
N GLU A 63 -1.11 -5.09 -12.24
CA GLU A 63 -1.69 -5.65 -13.46
C GLU A 63 -2.22 -4.55 -14.39
N ILE A 64 -2.95 -3.58 -13.85
CA ILE A 64 -3.45 -2.43 -14.60
C ILE A 64 -2.29 -1.57 -15.14
N HIS A 65 -1.26 -1.38 -14.34
CA HIS A 65 -0.10 -0.55 -14.68
C HIS A 65 1.15 -1.40 -14.98
N GLU A 66 1.01 -2.46 -15.77
CA GLU A 66 2.13 -3.36 -16.16
C GLU A 66 3.30 -2.64 -16.82
N SER A 67 3.06 -1.48 -17.43
CA SER A 67 4.10 -0.64 -18.02
C SER A 67 5.17 -0.18 -17.03
N ILE A 68 4.89 -0.22 -15.74
CA ILE A 68 5.86 0.06 -14.66
C ILE A 68 7.08 -0.86 -14.77
N PHE A 69 6.87 -2.11 -15.19
CA PHE A 69 7.90 -3.13 -15.24
C PHE A 69 8.65 -3.20 -16.57
N ARG A 70 8.40 -2.28 -17.50
CA ARG A 70 9.17 -2.22 -18.75
C ARG A 70 10.62 -1.83 -18.46
N PRO A 71 11.61 -2.48 -19.12
CA PRO A 71 13.04 -2.21 -18.88
C PRO A 71 13.46 -0.76 -19.12
N ASP A 72 12.79 -0.07 -20.04
CA ASP A 72 13.03 1.34 -20.38
C ASP A 72 12.30 2.34 -19.51
N CYS A 73 11.40 1.86 -18.61
CA CYS A 73 10.62 2.70 -17.70
C CYS A 73 11.33 2.83 -16.35
N PRO A 74 11.60 4.04 -15.87
CA PRO A 74 12.20 4.25 -14.54
C PRO A 74 11.17 4.14 -13.39
N CYS A 75 9.91 3.85 -13.68
CA CYS A 75 8.82 3.86 -12.71
C CYS A 75 9.01 2.83 -11.60
N GLU A 76 9.43 1.60 -11.93
CA GLU A 76 9.70 0.57 -10.93
C GLU A 76 10.76 1.02 -9.94
N ARG A 77 11.85 1.61 -10.43
CA ARG A 77 12.92 2.15 -9.60
C ARG A 77 12.43 3.27 -8.69
N ASN A 78 11.57 4.15 -9.21
CA ASN A 78 11.00 5.25 -8.42
C ASN A 78 9.98 4.77 -7.37
N PHE A 79 9.34 3.62 -7.60
CA PHE A 79 8.44 2.98 -6.65
C PHE A 79 9.13 2.24 -5.51
N GLN A 80 10.41 1.90 -5.65
CA GLN A 80 11.13 1.00 -4.76
C GLN A 80 11.03 1.46 -3.30
N ASP A 81 11.36 2.73 -3.02
CA ASP A 81 11.32 3.27 -1.66
C ASP A 81 9.90 3.23 -1.07
N TYR A 82 8.88 3.46 -1.89
CA TYR A 82 7.49 3.39 -1.44
C TYR A 82 7.09 1.96 -1.05
N ILE A 83 7.40 1.00 -1.91
CA ILE A 83 7.10 -0.41 -1.67
C ILE A 83 7.82 -0.90 -0.41
N GLU A 84 9.09 -0.57 -0.24
CA GLU A 84 9.86 -0.93 0.94
C GLU A 84 9.27 -0.36 2.23
N ALA A 85 8.87 0.91 2.22
CA ALA A 85 8.20 1.55 3.35
C ALA A 85 6.85 0.90 3.67
N CYS A 86 6.08 0.55 2.64
CA CYS A 86 4.80 -0.14 2.79
C CYS A 86 4.97 -1.52 3.42
N ILE A 87 5.91 -2.30 2.93
CA ILE A 87 6.22 -3.64 3.44
C ILE A 87 6.71 -3.56 4.90
N GLU A 88 7.62 -2.64 5.21
CA GLU A 88 8.12 -2.43 6.57
C GLU A 88 6.99 -2.12 7.55
N LYS A 89 6.10 -1.21 7.18
CA LYS A 89 4.95 -0.84 8.02
C LYS A 89 4.05 -2.04 8.30
N ARG A 90 3.78 -2.85 7.28
CA ARG A 90 2.94 -4.04 7.41
C ARG A 90 3.60 -5.15 8.21
N MET A 91 4.91 -5.35 8.06
CA MET A 91 5.65 -6.33 8.84
C MET A 91 5.68 -5.98 10.32
N LYS A 92 5.89 -4.72 10.66
CA LYS A 92 5.81 -4.24 12.06
C LYS A 92 4.43 -4.48 12.66
N ARG A 93 3.38 -4.24 11.89
CA ARG A 93 2.00 -4.54 12.32
C ARG A 93 1.81 -6.04 12.53
N LYS A 94 2.28 -6.88 11.63
CA LYS A 94 2.21 -8.33 11.74
C LYS A 94 2.87 -8.83 13.02
N GLU A 95 4.08 -8.36 13.31
CA GLU A 95 4.81 -8.71 14.53
C GLU A 95 4.03 -8.31 15.79
N ALA A 96 3.46 -7.11 15.81
CA ALA A 96 2.65 -6.65 16.92
C ALA A 96 1.42 -7.53 17.14
N LEU A 97 0.70 -7.89 16.09
CA LEU A 97 -0.45 -8.78 16.15
C LEU A 97 -0.08 -10.19 16.66
N LEU A 98 1.04 -10.73 16.23
CA LEU A 98 1.51 -12.05 16.66
C LEU A 98 1.98 -12.05 18.12
N ASN A 99 2.55 -10.95 18.61
CA ASN A 99 3.06 -10.84 19.98
C ASN A 99 1.99 -10.49 21.01
N THR A 100 1.03 -9.62 20.66
CA THR A 100 0.04 -9.08 21.62
C THR A 100 -1.40 -9.47 21.29
N GLY A 101 -1.66 -9.99 20.09
CA GLY A 101 -3.03 -10.25 19.60
C GLY A 101 -3.83 -9.00 19.25
N ASP A 102 -3.32 -7.81 19.54
CA ASP A 102 -3.98 -6.52 19.29
C ASP A 102 -2.97 -5.50 18.75
N ALA A 103 -3.29 -4.89 17.62
CA ALA A 103 -2.52 -3.80 17.04
C ALA A 103 -3.29 -2.47 17.02
N SER A 104 -4.43 -2.37 17.72
CA SER A 104 -5.30 -1.20 17.67
C SER A 104 -4.64 0.09 18.17
N GLN A 105 -3.71 -0.03 19.11
CA GLN A 105 -2.96 1.11 19.67
C GLN A 105 -1.59 1.31 19.02
N LEU A 106 -1.18 0.41 18.13
CA LEU A 106 0.10 0.51 17.46
C LEU A 106 -0.02 1.30 16.17
N VAL A 107 0.65 2.44 16.12
CA VAL A 107 0.91 3.16 14.86
C VAL A 107 2.36 2.86 14.47
N PRO A 108 2.61 1.91 13.56
CA PRO A 108 3.97 1.58 13.16
C PRO A 108 4.65 2.81 12.55
N LYS A 109 5.76 3.20 13.12
CA LYS A 109 6.61 4.28 12.57
C LYS A 109 7.61 3.68 11.61
N VAL A 110 7.67 4.23 10.42
CA VAL A 110 8.59 3.84 9.36
C VAL A 110 9.44 5.04 9.00
N ASN A 111 10.72 4.80 8.75
CA ASN A 111 11.60 5.85 8.27
C ASN A 111 11.27 6.16 6.80
N THR A 112 10.68 7.32 6.56
CA THR A 112 10.24 7.77 5.23
C THR A 112 11.16 8.83 4.62
N ARG A 113 12.34 9.07 5.18
CA ARG A 113 13.25 10.12 4.69
C ARG A 113 13.63 9.96 3.22
N ASN A 114 14.01 8.75 2.82
CA ASN A 114 14.39 8.47 1.44
C ASN A 114 13.21 8.61 0.50
N LEU A 115 12.05 8.12 0.94
CA LEU A 115 10.80 8.26 0.19
C LEU A 115 10.42 9.72 0.00
N GLU A 116 10.43 10.53 1.06
CA GLU A 116 10.11 11.95 0.99
C GLU A 116 11.09 12.72 0.10
N ARG A 117 12.37 12.40 0.17
CA ARG A 117 13.40 12.99 -0.69
C ARG A 117 13.15 12.64 -2.16
N ASN A 118 12.82 11.39 -2.45
CA ASN A 118 12.48 10.94 -3.81
C ASN A 118 11.23 11.66 -4.33
N ILE A 119 10.19 11.77 -3.52
CA ILE A 119 8.96 12.49 -3.89
C ILE A 119 9.25 13.95 -4.21
N ARG A 120 10.06 14.63 -3.41
CA ARG A 120 10.47 16.03 -3.67
C ARG A 120 11.24 16.16 -4.98
N ARG A 121 12.14 15.22 -5.26
CA ARG A 121 12.87 15.15 -6.53
C ARG A 121 11.92 15.00 -7.71
N LEU A 122 10.96 14.09 -7.62
CA LEU A 122 9.96 13.87 -8.67
C LEU A 122 9.06 15.09 -8.87
N GLN A 123 8.67 15.77 -7.79
CA GLN A 123 7.85 16.99 -7.86
C GLN A 123 8.58 18.15 -8.54
N GLY A 124 9.89 18.25 -8.38
CA GLY A 124 10.71 19.28 -8.98
C GLY A 124 11.22 18.98 -10.40
N SER A 125 10.92 17.79 -10.92
CA SER A 125 11.41 17.36 -12.23
C SER A 125 10.45 17.76 -13.35
N ASP A 126 11.02 18.20 -14.49
CA ASP A 126 10.29 18.46 -15.72
C ASP A 126 10.24 17.26 -16.66
N ASN A 127 10.87 16.15 -16.28
CA ASN A 127 10.88 14.91 -17.05
C ASN A 127 9.51 14.23 -16.99
N GLU A 128 8.98 13.85 -18.15
CA GLU A 128 7.66 13.21 -18.27
C GLU A 128 7.58 11.86 -17.54
N TRP A 129 8.66 11.08 -17.52
CA TRP A 129 8.73 9.82 -16.80
C TRP A 129 8.67 10.01 -15.27
N ASP A 130 9.32 11.07 -14.77
CA ASP A 130 9.26 11.38 -13.34
C ASP A 130 7.87 11.85 -12.91
N LYS A 131 7.22 12.66 -13.75
CA LYS A 131 5.82 13.07 -13.52
C LYS A 131 4.86 11.87 -13.53
N HIS A 132 5.06 10.95 -14.46
CA HIS A 132 4.27 9.73 -14.56
C HIS A 132 4.47 8.84 -13.33
N SER A 133 5.72 8.63 -12.91
CA SER A 133 6.05 7.88 -11.69
C SER A 133 5.41 8.48 -10.44
N LEU A 134 5.47 9.80 -10.30
CA LEU A 134 4.85 10.50 -9.17
C LEU A 134 3.34 10.29 -9.15
N GLY A 135 2.68 10.42 -10.29
CA GLY A 135 1.25 10.18 -10.42
C GLY A 135 0.85 8.77 -9.98
N LEU A 136 1.61 7.77 -10.39
CA LEU A 136 1.39 6.37 -10.02
C LEU A 136 1.61 6.12 -8.52
N ILE A 137 2.65 6.69 -7.93
CA ILE A 137 2.93 6.57 -6.49
C ILE A 137 1.78 7.18 -5.66
N LEU A 138 1.31 8.36 -6.03
CA LEU A 138 0.21 9.03 -5.36
C LEU A 138 -1.11 8.26 -5.50
N GLU A 139 -1.37 7.67 -6.66
CA GLU A 139 -2.54 6.84 -6.88
C GLU A 139 -2.48 5.56 -6.04
N PHE A 140 -1.35 4.88 -6.01
CA PHE A 140 -1.14 3.71 -5.17
C PHE A 140 -1.35 4.02 -3.69
N ASP A 141 -0.83 5.14 -3.20
CA ASP A 141 -1.02 5.57 -1.82
C ASP A 141 -2.48 5.86 -1.49
N ARG A 142 -3.27 6.40 -2.43
CA ARG A 142 -4.72 6.59 -2.26
C ARG A 142 -5.48 5.27 -2.15
N TRP A 143 -5.05 4.24 -2.85
CA TRP A 143 -5.65 2.90 -2.76
C TRP A 143 -5.22 2.15 -1.50
N ASN A 144 -4.11 2.56 -0.88
CA ASN A 144 -3.56 1.92 0.31
C ASN A 144 -4.30 2.38 1.57
N ASN A 145 -4.89 1.45 2.30
CA ASN A 145 -5.59 1.73 3.57
C ASN A 145 -4.65 2.27 4.66
N PHE A 146 -3.39 1.87 4.64
CA PHE A 146 -2.36 2.38 5.53
C PHE A 146 -1.44 3.32 4.75
N ARG A 147 -1.94 4.52 4.51
CA ARG A 147 -1.19 5.54 3.80
C ARG A 147 0.15 5.82 4.46
N ILE A 148 1.17 5.97 3.65
CA ILE A 148 2.53 6.24 4.09
C ILE A 148 2.85 7.71 3.92
N LEU A 149 2.36 8.32 2.84
CA LEU A 149 2.64 9.70 2.50
C LEU A 149 1.81 10.66 3.37
N PRO A 150 2.43 11.74 3.88
CA PRO A 150 1.69 12.80 4.58
C PRO A 150 0.62 13.43 3.68
N ARG A 151 -0.49 13.86 4.26
CA ARG A 151 -1.59 14.52 3.53
C ARG A 151 -1.12 15.71 2.68
N GLN A 152 -0.11 16.43 3.14
CA GLN A 152 0.46 17.59 2.45
C GLN A 152 1.05 17.24 1.09
N VAL A 153 1.60 16.03 0.92
CA VAL A 153 2.16 15.56 -0.35
C VAL A 153 1.04 15.12 -1.30
N GLN A 154 -0.11 14.70 -0.77
CA GLN A 154 -1.24 14.21 -1.55
C GLN A 154 -2.12 15.32 -2.13
N GLN A 155 -1.92 16.59 -1.72
CA GLN A 155 -2.70 17.73 -2.20
C GLN A 155 -1.83 18.65 -3.07
N PRO A 156 -1.64 18.32 -4.37
CA PRO A 156 -0.84 19.15 -5.27
C PRO A 156 -1.41 20.57 -5.44
N SER A 157 -2.70 20.77 -5.15
CA SER A 157 -3.35 22.08 -5.21
C SER A 157 -2.84 23.12 -4.19
N ALA A 158 -2.32 22.68 -3.05
CA ALA A 158 -1.77 23.58 -2.03
C ALA A 158 -0.43 24.20 -2.46
N PHE A 159 0.38 23.45 -3.21
CA PHE A 159 1.63 23.95 -3.78
C PHE A 159 1.40 24.92 -4.94
N LYS A 160 0.44 24.63 -5.80
CA LYS A 160 0.04 25.55 -6.89
C LYS A 160 -0.52 26.87 -6.36
N ARG A 161 -1.27 26.85 -5.26
CA ARG A 161 -1.79 28.07 -4.62
C ARG A 161 -0.70 28.96 -4.03
N ARG A 162 0.39 28.40 -3.50
CA ARG A 162 1.54 29.17 -2.98
C ARG A 162 2.38 29.77 -4.11
N ALA A 163 2.57 29.06 -5.20
CA ALA A 163 3.26 29.56 -6.38
C ALA A 163 2.50 30.74 -7.02
N ASN A 164 1.18 30.62 -7.19
CA ASN A 164 0.34 31.67 -7.73
C ASN A 164 0.24 32.92 -6.84
N LYS A 165 0.42 32.77 -5.51
CA LYS A 165 0.49 33.93 -4.61
C LYS A 165 1.79 34.72 -4.73
N LYS A 166 2.88 34.08 -5.14
CA LYS A 166 4.17 34.75 -5.38
C LYS A 166 4.21 35.46 -6.73
N GLU A 167 3.44 35.02 -7.71
CA GLU A 167 3.37 35.66 -9.03
C GLU A 167 2.42 36.86 -9.09
N LYS A 168 1.58 37.07 -8.07
CA LYS A 168 0.67 38.22 -7.99
C LYS A 168 1.20 39.43 -7.19
N ILE A 169 2.44 39.37 -6.78
CA ILE A 169 3.19 40.47 -6.19
C ILE A 169 4.27 40.94 -7.17
#